data_5720c128d22f0945183fb8d8717a02c9
#
_entry.id   5720c128d22f0945183fb8d8717a02c9
#
_cell.length_a   1.000
_cell.length_b   1.000
_cell.length_c   1.000
_cell.angle_alpha   90.00
_cell.angle_beta   90.00
_cell.angle_gamma   90.00
#
_symmetry.space_group_name_H-M   'P 1'
#
loop_
_entity.id
_entity.type
_entity.pdbx_description
1 polymer ?
#
loop_
_entity_poly.entity_id
_entity_poly.type
_entity_poly.pdbx_seq_one_letter_code
_entity_poly.pdbx_strand_id
1 'polypeptide(L)'
;MLDLEVVPERSLGNEQWEFALGMPLAQAISILQKHCRIIKNVQVLYSEQTPLSHDLILNLTQDGIKLLFDATNQRLKVIEVYDLSKVKLKYCGVHFNSQAIAPTIEQIDQSFGATHPGVYNAAEQLFHLNFRGLSFSFQLDSWNEAPKYEPNFALGLASLQIPHGAMVKRMHIYTGNNLQETRAPVMPLACFLGNIYAECVDVLRDRVGPLGLKLRLLTAGCGPGVMTDAKVRSLERSIYFGDSCQDVLGALGSPHKVFYKSEDKMKIHSPSPHKQVPSKCNDYFFNYFTLGVDILFDSTTHLVKKFVLHTNYPGHYNFNIYHRCDFKIPLVIKKGDTDSQTEDCTLTTYSKWDQIQELLGHPMEKPVVLHRSSSANNTNPFGSTFCFGLQRMIFEVMQNNHIASVTLYGAPRTTSQARPESSSSSH
;
A
#
# COMPACT_ATOMS: atom_id res chain seq x y z
N MET A 1 -15.00 24.69 -3.78
CA MET A 1 -15.79 23.48 -4.01
C MET A 1 -15.18 22.75 -5.21
N LEU A 2 -14.81 21.48 -5.03
CA LEU A 2 -14.24 20.67 -6.10
C LEU A 2 -15.29 20.36 -7.16
N ASP A 3 -14.88 20.37 -8.43
CA ASP A 3 -15.70 19.98 -9.58
C ASP A 3 -15.07 18.72 -10.19
N LEU A 4 -15.75 17.57 -10.02
CA LEU A 4 -15.18 16.25 -10.27
C LEU A 4 -16.02 15.45 -11.26
N GLU A 5 -15.33 14.76 -12.16
CA GLU A 5 -15.89 13.78 -13.07
C GLU A 5 -15.97 12.42 -12.40
N VAL A 6 -17.12 11.78 -12.44
CA VAL A 6 -17.36 10.42 -11.97
C VAL A 6 -17.17 9.47 -13.16
N VAL A 7 -16.23 8.54 -13.03
CA VAL A 7 -16.05 7.46 -14.01
C VAL A 7 -16.34 6.13 -13.30
N PRO A 8 -17.52 5.52 -13.52
CA PRO A 8 -17.90 4.27 -12.89
C PRO A 8 -16.84 3.18 -13.09
N GLU A 9 -16.61 2.36 -12.07
CA GLU A 9 -15.63 1.27 -12.06
C GLU A 9 -14.17 1.73 -12.22
N ARG A 10 -13.91 3.04 -12.28
CA ARG A 10 -12.57 3.56 -12.57
C ARG A 10 -12.06 4.62 -11.61
N SER A 11 -12.74 5.77 -11.51
CA SER A 11 -12.11 6.93 -10.87
C SER A 11 -13.05 8.07 -10.52
N LEU A 12 -12.50 8.99 -9.72
CA LEU A 12 -13.06 10.31 -9.44
C LEU A 12 -11.93 11.34 -9.58
N GLY A 13 -12.13 12.38 -10.41
CA GLY A 13 -11.07 13.36 -10.63
C GLY A 13 -11.49 14.53 -11.49
N ASN A 14 -10.51 15.30 -11.92
CA ASN A 14 -10.65 16.42 -12.83
C ASN A 14 -9.48 16.45 -13.83
N GLU A 15 -9.33 17.52 -14.59
CA GLU A 15 -8.25 17.66 -15.57
C GLU A 15 -6.83 17.70 -14.95
N GLN A 16 -6.71 18.03 -13.67
CA GLN A 16 -5.42 18.20 -12.98
C GLN A 16 -4.98 16.96 -12.24
N TRP A 17 -5.93 16.16 -11.71
CA TRP A 17 -5.65 14.97 -10.92
C TRP A 17 -6.84 14.00 -10.91
N GLU A 18 -6.56 12.75 -10.65
CA GLU A 18 -7.53 11.67 -10.65
C GLU A 18 -7.19 10.68 -9.53
N PHE A 19 -8.17 10.32 -8.73
CA PHE A 19 -8.09 9.16 -7.83
C PHE A 19 -8.64 7.95 -8.57
N ALA A 20 -7.75 7.08 -9.02
CA ALA A 20 -8.12 5.88 -9.77
C ALA A 20 -8.17 4.65 -8.86
N LEU A 21 -9.17 3.79 -9.02
CA LEU A 21 -9.22 2.50 -8.33
C LEU A 21 -7.98 1.67 -8.67
N GLY A 22 -7.39 1.00 -7.68
CA GLY A 22 -6.12 0.29 -7.79
C GLY A 22 -4.87 1.16 -7.62
N MET A 23 -5.01 2.47 -7.49
CA MET A 23 -3.91 3.39 -7.23
C MET A 23 -3.21 3.07 -5.91
N PRO A 24 -1.85 3.11 -5.84
CA PRO A 24 -1.12 2.97 -4.58
C PRO A 24 -1.39 4.13 -3.63
N LEU A 25 -1.40 3.84 -2.32
CA LEU A 25 -1.59 4.83 -1.26
C LEU A 25 -0.62 6.02 -1.39
N ALA A 26 0.66 5.76 -1.65
CA ALA A 26 1.67 6.80 -1.79
C ALA A 26 1.36 7.82 -2.90
N GLN A 27 0.76 7.37 -4.01
CA GLN A 27 0.36 8.28 -5.09
C GLN A 27 -0.83 9.15 -4.71
N ALA A 28 -1.83 8.57 -4.05
CA ALA A 28 -2.97 9.36 -3.55
C ALA A 28 -2.48 10.45 -2.57
N ILE A 29 -1.58 10.11 -1.65
CA ILE A 29 -1.01 11.08 -0.72
C ILE A 29 -0.18 12.14 -1.47
N SER A 30 0.56 11.76 -2.50
CA SER A 30 1.31 12.69 -3.34
C SER A 30 0.39 13.71 -4.04
N ILE A 31 -0.77 13.26 -4.55
CA ILE A 31 -1.79 14.15 -5.12
C ILE A 31 -2.29 15.12 -4.06
N LEU A 32 -2.64 14.62 -2.87
CA LEU A 32 -3.14 15.46 -1.77
C LEU A 32 -2.11 16.50 -1.32
N GLN A 33 -0.84 16.12 -1.21
CA GLN A 33 0.25 17.03 -0.87
C GLN A 33 0.47 18.11 -1.94
N LYS A 34 0.45 17.72 -3.20
CA LYS A 34 0.60 18.66 -4.33
C LYS A 34 -0.54 19.69 -4.39
N HIS A 35 -1.75 19.27 -4.01
CA HIS A 35 -2.96 20.10 -4.06
C HIS A 35 -3.44 20.55 -2.66
N CYS A 36 -2.56 20.61 -1.67
CA CYS A 36 -2.88 20.96 -0.27
C CYS A 36 -3.47 22.36 -0.06
N ARG A 37 -3.34 23.24 -1.04
CA ARG A 37 -3.98 24.57 -1.03
C ARG A 37 -5.48 24.49 -1.31
N ILE A 38 -5.91 23.46 -2.04
CA ILE A 38 -7.30 23.25 -2.48
C ILE A 38 -7.95 22.19 -1.60
N ILE A 39 -7.29 21.04 -1.43
CA ILE A 39 -7.77 19.92 -0.60
C ILE A 39 -7.13 20.06 0.78
N LYS A 40 -7.96 20.34 1.78
CA LYS A 40 -7.51 20.63 3.15
C LYS A 40 -8.12 19.65 4.14
N ASN A 41 -7.56 19.63 5.35
CA ASN A 41 -8.09 18.85 6.47
C ASN A 41 -8.28 17.36 6.16
N VAL A 42 -7.23 16.75 5.62
CA VAL A 42 -7.19 15.31 5.36
C VAL A 42 -6.88 14.56 6.66
N GLN A 43 -7.74 13.62 7.00
CA GLN A 43 -7.56 12.73 8.15
C GLN A 43 -7.16 11.33 7.65
N VAL A 44 -6.23 10.69 8.34
CA VAL A 44 -5.85 9.30 8.11
C VAL A 44 -6.48 8.44 9.19
N LEU A 45 -7.37 7.54 8.81
CA LEU A 45 -8.08 6.65 9.72
C LEU A 45 -7.63 5.21 9.51
N TYR A 46 -7.20 4.55 10.57
CA TYR A 46 -6.75 3.16 10.57
C TYR A 46 -6.93 2.53 11.95
N SER A 47 -6.87 1.19 12.03
CA SER A 47 -6.84 0.47 13.30
C SER A 47 -5.39 0.25 13.74
N GLU A 48 -5.00 0.75 14.92
CA GLU A 48 -3.68 0.53 15.49
C GLU A 48 -3.47 -0.94 15.89
N GLN A 49 -4.49 -1.57 16.46
CA GLN A 49 -4.40 -2.94 16.99
C GLN A 49 -4.51 -3.99 15.90
N THR A 50 -5.37 -3.76 14.91
CA THR A 50 -5.68 -4.72 13.85
C THR A 50 -5.60 -4.06 12.46
N PRO A 51 -4.40 -3.61 12.03
CA PRO A 51 -4.24 -2.82 10.81
C PRO A 51 -4.57 -3.59 9.52
N LEU A 52 -4.67 -4.92 9.57
CA LEU A 52 -5.02 -5.76 8.43
C LEU A 52 -6.51 -6.10 8.36
N SER A 53 -7.28 -5.84 9.42
CA SER A 53 -8.71 -6.20 9.50
C SER A 53 -9.62 -5.09 8.98
N HIS A 54 -9.12 -3.87 8.87
CA HIS A 54 -9.89 -2.71 8.46
C HIS A 54 -9.15 -1.93 7.38
N ASP A 55 -9.90 -1.46 6.41
CA ASP A 55 -9.37 -0.61 5.35
C ASP A 55 -8.75 0.66 5.93
N LEU A 56 -7.68 1.13 5.32
CA LEU A 56 -7.09 2.43 5.62
C LEU A 56 -7.88 3.50 4.85
N ILE A 57 -8.30 4.55 5.54
CA ILE A 57 -9.15 5.60 4.96
C ILE A 57 -8.43 6.94 4.98
N LEU A 58 -8.36 7.58 3.83
CA LEU A 58 -8.05 9.01 3.72
C LEU A 58 -9.37 9.76 3.64
N ASN A 59 -9.70 10.50 4.69
CA ASN A 59 -10.94 11.27 4.79
C ASN A 59 -10.67 12.74 4.47
N LEU A 60 -11.19 13.20 3.34
CA LEU A 60 -11.16 14.59 2.90
C LEU A 60 -12.37 15.32 3.50
N THR A 61 -12.25 15.72 4.75
CA THR A 61 -13.40 16.20 5.55
C THR A 61 -14.04 17.47 5.00
N GLN A 62 -13.25 18.34 4.36
CA GLN A 62 -13.77 19.56 3.75
C GLN A 62 -14.59 19.29 2.50
N ASP A 63 -14.28 18.21 1.79
CA ASP A 63 -14.89 17.89 0.50
C ASP A 63 -15.89 16.73 0.57
N GLY A 64 -16.07 16.12 1.75
CA GLY A 64 -17.03 15.04 1.97
C GLY A 64 -16.70 13.75 1.21
N ILE A 65 -15.41 13.46 1.01
CA ILE A 65 -14.91 12.31 0.25
C ILE A 65 -14.07 11.43 1.16
N LYS A 66 -14.21 10.12 1.05
CA LYS A 66 -13.33 9.13 1.64
C LYS A 66 -12.70 8.25 0.56
N LEU A 67 -11.41 8.03 0.66
CA LEU A 67 -10.64 7.10 -0.15
C LEU A 67 -10.31 5.89 0.71
N LEU A 68 -10.87 4.72 0.37
CA LEU A 68 -10.70 3.49 1.13
C LEU A 68 -9.65 2.62 0.43
N PHE A 69 -8.54 2.34 1.13
CA PHE A 69 -7.45 1.51 0.65
C PHE A 69 -7.54 0.13 1.30
N ASP A 70 -7.40 -0.90 0.50
CA ASP A 70 -7.34 -2.27 0.98
C ASP A 70 -6.23 -2.44 2.03
N ALA A 71 -6.56 -3.08 3.15
CA ALA A 71 -5.67 -3.22 4.29
C ALA A 71 -4.38 -4.01 3.96
N THR A 72 -4.43 -4.94 3.02
CA THR A 72 -3.31 -5.82 2.67
C THR A 72 -2.41 -5.23 1.60
N ASN A 73 -2.96 -4.88 0.44
CA ASN A 73 -2.17 -4.40 -0.70
C ASN A 73 -2.02 -2.87 -0.76
N GLN A 74 -2.72 -2.12 0.09
CA GLN A 74 -2.69 -0.66 0.18
C GLN A 74 -2.97 0.05 -1.15
N ARG A 75 -3.87 -0.53 -1.95
CA ARG A 75 -4.37 0.08 -3.18
C ARG A 75 -5.80 0.55 -3.00
N LEU A 76 -6.16 1.61 -3.72
CA LEU A 76 -7.49 2.22 -3.64
C LEU A 76 -8.56 1.23 -4.09
N LYS A 77 -9.48 0.92 -3.18
CA LYS A 77 -10.54 -0.08 -3.35
C LYS A 77 -11.90 0.55 -3.60
N VAL A 78 -12.23 1.60 -2.85
CA VAL A 78 -13.52 2.30 -2.91
C VAL A 78 -13.30 3.80 -2.77
N ILE A 79 -14.04 4.58 -3.54
CA ILE A 79 -14.17 6.02 -3.36
C ILE A 79 -15.60 6.29 -2.90
N GLU A 80 -15.76 6.85 -1.70
CA GLU A 80 -17.05 7.23 -1.11
C GLU A 80 -17.20 8.74 -1.12
N VAL A 81 -18.27 9.25 -1.69
CA VAL A 81 -18.72 10.62 -1.47
C VAL A 81 -19.87 10.56 -0.46
N TYR A 82 -19.59 10.95 0.78
CA TYR A 82 -20.55 10.86 1.89
C TYR A 82 -21.28 12.17 2.18
N ASP A 83 -20.86 13.27 1.55
CA ASP A 83 -21.53 14.56 1.64
C ASP A 83 -21.48 15.26 0.27
N LEU A 84 -22.55 15.05 -0.53
CA LEU A 84 -22.62 15.57 -1.88
C LEU A 84 -22.78 17.10 -1.91
N SER A 85 -23.20 17.73 -0.83
CA SER A 85 -23.36 19.19 -0.75
C SER A 85 -22.03 19.94 -0.87
N LYS A 86 -20.90 19.26 -0.61
CA LYS A 86 -19.55 19.84 -0.58
C LYS A 86 -18.82 19.79 -1.93
N VAL A 87 -19.34 19.05 -2.90
CA VAL A 87 -18.70 18.84 -4.20
C VAL A 87 -19.67 19.05 -5.35
N LYS A 88 -19.14 19.40 -6.52
CA LYS A 88 -19.87 19.33 -7.78
C LYS A 88 -19.46 18.04 -8.48
N LEU A 89 -20.45 17.30 -8.98
CA LEU A 89 -20.23 16.02 -9.66
C LEU A 89 -20.84 16.07 -11.06
N LYS A 90 -20.07 15.56 -12.00
CA LYS A 90 -20.51 15.41 -13.40
C LYS A 90 -20.24 14.00 -13.89
N TYR A 91 -21.03 13.58 -14.85
CA TYR A 91 -20.89 12.31 -15.55
C TYR A 91 -20.98 12.58 -17.05
N CYS A 92 -20.01 12.10 -17.81
CA CYS A 92 -19.87 12.39 -19.24
C CYS A 92 -19.95 13.92 -19.55
N GLY A 93 -19.31 14.73 -18.70
CA GLY A 93 -19.27 16.19 -18.82
C GLY A 93 -20.53 16.94 -18.39
N VAL A 94 -21.59 16.25 -17.96
CA VAL A 94 -22.85 16.84 -17.52
C VAL A 94 -23.00 16.75 -16.01
N HIS A 95 -23.27 17.88 -15.35
CA HIS A 95 -23.47 17.91 -13.90
C HIS A 95 -24.79 17.24 -13.51
N PHE A 96 -24.72 16.33 -12.56
CA PHE A 96 -25.88 15.75 -11.88
C PHE A 96 -25.99 16.14 -10.40
N ASN A 97 -24.94 16.77 -9.85
CA ASN A 97 -24.89 17.34 -8.52
C ASN A 97 -24.14 18.67 -8.53
N SER A 98 -24.80 19.75 -8.13
CA SER A 98 -24.22 21.09 -7.99
C SER A 98 -25.11 21.95 -7.09
N GLN A 99 -24.74 23.20 -6.84
CA GLN A 99 -25.61 24.15 -6.12
C GLN A 99 -26.94 24.39 -6.82
N ALA A 100 -26.99 24.27 -8.14
CA ALA A 100 -28.18 24.49 -8.96
C ALA A 100 -28.94 23.19 -9.25
N ILE A 101 -28.32 22.02 -9.13
CA ILE A 101 -28.87 20.71 -9.50
C ILE A 101 -28.82 19.80 -8.27
N ALA A 102 -29.99 19.50 -7.72
CA ALA A 102 -30.12 18.57 -6.61
C ALA A 102 -29.96 17.12 -7.10
N PRO A 103 -29.22 16.27 -6.37
CA PRO A 103 -29.00 14.87 -6.75
C PRO A 103 -30.21 14.00 -6.32
N THR A 104 -31.38 14.26 -6.89
CA THR A 104 -32.59 13.47 -6.67
C THR A 104 -32.54 12.16 -7.44
N ILE A 105 -33.44 11.23 -7.11
CA ILE A 105 -33.53 9.95 -7.82
C ILE A 105 -33.85 10.14 -9.30
N GLU A 106 -34.68 11.14 -9.63
CA GLU A 106 -35.02 11.48 -11.02
C GLU A 106 -33.77 11.99 -11.77
N GLN A 107 -32.96 12.81 -11.10
CA GLN A 107 -31.72 13.30 -11.69
C GLN A 107 -30.71 12.17 -11.93
N ILE A 108 -30.64 11.20 -11.03
CA ILE A 108 -29.78 10.01 -11.20
C ILE A 108 -30.27 9.14 -12.35
N ASP A 109 -31.59 8.92 -12.46
CA ASP A 109 -32.16 8.17 -13.58
C ASP A 109 -31.90 8.85 -14.93
N GLN A 110 -32.08 10.17 -15.02
CA GLN A 110 -31.75 10.94 -16.20
C GLN A 110 -30.26 10.86 -16.60
N SER A 111 -29.37 10.87 -15.61
CA SER A 111 -27.93 10.92 -15.86
C SER A 111 -27.30 9.56 -16.16
N PHE A 112 -27.78 8.51 -15.51
CA PHE A 112 -27.15 7.15 -15.57
C PHE A 112 -28.05 6.12 -16.25
N GLY A 113 -29.33 6.41 -16.46
CA GLY A 113 -30.29 5.53 -17.10
C GLY A 113 -30.81 4.40 -16.21
N ALA A 114 -31.43 3.41 -16.83
CA ALA A 114 -32.05 2.29 -16.13
C ALA A 114 -30.99 1.36 -15.49
N THR A 115 -31.31 0.85 -14.32
CA THR A 115 -30.46 -0.06 -13.55
C THR A 115 -31.26 -1.28 -13.07
N HIS A 116 -30.56 -2.18 -12.38
CA HIS A 116 -31.20 -3.27 -11.66
C HIS A 116 -32.11 -2.76 -10.53
N PRO A 117 -33.10 -3.54 -10.09
CA PRO A 117 -33.92 -3.18 -8.96
C PRO A 117 -33.05 -2.82 -7.75
N GLY A 118 -33.34 -1.70 -7.11
CA GLY A 118 -32.61 -1.29 -5.93
C GLY A 118 -32.92 -2.18 -4.72
N VAL A 119 -32.12 -2.06 -3.69
CA VAL A 119 -32.24 -2.81 -2.43
C VAL A 119 -32.50 -1.85 -1.29
N TYR A 120 -33.56 -2.10 -0.52
CA TYR A 120 -33.85 -1.34 0.69
C TYR A 120 -33.27 -2.01 1.92
N ASN A 121 -32.42 -1.27 2.65
CA ASN A 121 -31.89 -1.68 3.94
C ASN A 121 -32.73 -1.03 5.07
N ALA A 122 -33.63 -1.81 5.69
CA ALA A 122 -34.52 -1.33 6.73
C ALA A 122 -33.80 -0.91 8.02
N ALA A 123 -32.63 -1.50 8.32
CA ALA A 123 -31.86 -1.17 9.52
C ALA A 123 -31.25 0.22 9.45
N GLU A 124 -30.81 0.64 8.27
CA GLU A 124 -30.19 1.93 8.02
C GLU A 124 -31.16 2.95 7.41
N GLN A 125 -32.37 2.53 7.05
CA GLN A 125 -33.37 3.32 6.33
C GLN A 125 -32.80 3.90 5.00
N LEU A 126 -31.93 3.13 4.36
CA LEU A 126 -31.31 3.50 3.09
C LEU A 126 -31.84 2.63 1.95
N PHE A 127 -32.15 3.28 0.85
CA PHE A 127 -32.40 2.62 -0.41
C PHE A 127 -31.15 2.72 -1.29
N HIS A 128 -30.65 1.58 -1.75
CA HIS A 128 -29.45 1.47 -2.59
C HIS A 128 -29.82 1.21 -4.04
N LEU A 129 -29.33 2.06 -4.92
CA LEU A 129 -29.44 1.90 -6.35
C LEU A 129 -28.07 1.55 -6.90
N ASN A 130 -27.92 0.33 -7.45
CA ASN A 130 -26.63 -0.20 -7.84
C ASN A 130 -26.49 -0.27 -9.36
N PHE A 131 -25.45 0.39 -9.86
CA PHE A 131 -24.92 0.22 -11.21
C PHE A 131 -23.63 -0.61 -11.14
N ARG A 132 -23.13 -1.04 -12.27
CA ARG A 132 -21.80 -1.66 -12.29
C ARG A 132 -20.72 -0.64 -11.94
N GLY A 133 -20.03 -0.90 -10.82
CA GLY A 133 -18.95 -0.03 -10.34
C GLY A 133 -19.37 1.32 -9.77
N LEU A 134 -20.66 1.52 -9.57
CA LEU A 134 -21.22 2.75 -9.00
C LEU A 134 -22.49 2.44 -8.22
N SER A 135 -22.64 3.02 -7.03
CA SER A 135 -23.89 2.93 -6.28
C SER A 135 -24.28 4.25 -5.64
N PHE A 136 -25.56 4.47 -5.52
CA PHE A 136 -26.15 5.60 -4.82
C PHE A 136 -27.03 5.10 -3.67
N SER A 137 -26.93 5.78 -2.53
CA SER A 137 -27.76 5.50 -1.35
C SER A 137 -28.67 6.70 -1.09
N PHE A 138 -29.96 6.46 -0.98
CA PHE A 138 -30.97 7.46 -0.71
C PHE A 138 -31.48 7.29 0.72
N GLN A 139 -31.55 8.38 1.48
CA GLN A 139 -32.15 8.38 2.80
C GLN A 139 -33.66 8.43 2.67
N LEU A 140 -34.35 7.50 3.33
CA LEU A 140 -35.79 7.48 3.46
C LEU A 140 -36.19 7.77 4.92
N ASP A 141 -37.04 8.76 5.14
CA ASP A 141 -37.29 9.30 6.47
C ASP A 141 -38.28 8.45 7.31
N SER A 142 -39.02 7.53 6.66
CA SER A 142 -39.98 6.69 7.35
C SER A 142 -40.13 5.30 6.72
N TRP A 143 -40.51 4.31 7.53
CA TRP A 143 -40.89 2.97 7.08
C TRP A 143 -42.05 2.98 6.05
N ASN A 144 -42.95 3.96 6.15
CA ASN A 144 -44.06 4.11 5.22
C ASN A 144 -43.61 4.53 3.80
N GLU A 145 -42.39 5.04 3.69
CA GLU A 145 -41.76 5.43 2.44
C GLU A 145 -40.90 4.32 1.82
N ALA A 146 -40.88 3.14 2.46
CA ALA A 146 -40.11 2.00 1.92
C ALA A 146 -40.57 1.70 0.47
N PRO A 147 -39.62 1.52 -0.46
CA PRO A 147 -39.93 1.26 -1.85
C PRO A 147 -40.80 0.02 -2.00
N LYS A 148 -41.90 0.14 -2.72
CA LYS A 148 -42.78 -0.96 -3.07
C LYS A 148 -42.59 -1.30 -4.55
N TYR A 149 -42.33 -2.59 -4.83
CA TYR A 149 -42.24 -3.06 -6.20
C TYR A 149 -43.64 -3.42 -6.70
N GLU A 150 -44.02 -2.85 -7.86
CA GLU A 150 -45.18 -3.34 -8.58
C GLU A 150 -44.87 -4.66 -9.30
N PRO A 151 -45.84 -5.57 -9.49
CA PRO A 151 -45.59 -6.93 -10.01
C PRO A 151 -45.08 -6.99 -11.45
N ASN A 152 -44.94 -5.87 -12.16
CA ASN A 152 -44.42 -5.84 -13.52
C ASN A 152 -42.95 -5.39 -13.56
N PHE A 153 -42.04 -6.29 -13.24
CA PHE A 153 -40.59 -6.07 -13.22
C PHE A 153 -39.93 -5.61 -14.53
N ALA A 154 -40.69 -5.55 -15.65
CA ALA A 154 -40.11 -5.29 -16.97
C ALA A 154 -39.84 -3.79 -17.27
N LEU A 155 -40.26 -2.88 -16.39
CA LEU A 155 -40.29 -1.44 -16.69
C LEU A 155 -39.25 -0.59 -15.95
N GLY A 156 -38.21 -1.20 -15.34
CA GLY A 156 -37.11 -0.48 -14.68
C GLY A 156 -37.58 0.35 -13.49
N LEU A 157 -37.00 1.53 -13.30
CA LEU A 157 -37.35 2.45 -12.18
C LEU A 157 -38.81 2.90 -12.19
N ALA A 158 -39.52 2.86 -13.33
CA ALA A 158 -40.93 3.20 -13.43
C ALA A 158 -41.85 2.27 -12.63
N SER A 159 -41.41 1.06 -12.30
CA SER A 159 -42.13 0.11 -11.45
C SER A 159 -41.87 0.27 -9.96
N LEU A 160 -40.93 1.13 -9.58
CA LEU A 160 -40.49 1.31 -8.20
C LEU A 160 -41.15 2.56 -7.60
N GLN A 161 -41.99 2.36 -6.61
CA GLN A 161 -42.60 3.47 -5.86
C GLN A 161 -41.57 3.98 -4.82
N ILE A 162 -40.75 4.95 -5.22
CA ILE A 162 -39.86 5.70 -4.33
C ILE A 162 -40.45 7.09 -4.13
N PRO A 163 -40.32 7.70 -2.94
CA PRO A 163 -40.75 9.07 -2.72
C PRO A 163 -40.13 10.01 -3.74
N HIS A 164 -40.96 10.77 -4.45
CA HIS A 164 -40.49 11.81 -5.35
C HIS A 164 -39.58 12.80 -4.62
N GLY A 165 -38.44 13.13 -5.23
CA GLY A 165 -37.49 14.06 -4.63
C GLY A 165 -36.56 13.44 -3.58
N ALA A 166 -36.58 12.11 -3.39
CA ALA A 166 -35.58 11.45 -2.55
C ALA A 166 -34.15 11.80 -3.02
N MET A 167 -33.32 12.28 -2.11
CA MET A 167 -31.98 12.78 -2.42
C MET A 167 -30.91 11.77 -2.10
N VAL A 168 -29.85 11.78 -2.89
CA VAL A 168 -28.66 10.94 -2.65
C VAL A 168 -28.01 11.37 -1.35
N LYS A 169 -27.80 10.41 -0.45
CA LYS A 169 -27.06 10.56 0.78
C LYS A 169 -25.59 10.25 0.61
N ARG A 170 -25.29 9.18 -0.14
CA ARG A 170 -23.93 8.70 -0.41
C ARG A 170 -23.81 8.15 -1.82
N MET A 171 -22.60 8.27 -2.38
CA MET A 171 -22.24 7.68 -3.65
C MET A 171 -20.95 6.88 -3.45
N HIS A 172 -20.85 5.70 -4.06
CA HIS A 172 -19.65 4.85 -4.02
C HIS A 172 -19.21 4.50 -5.44
N ILE A 173 -17.91 4.61 -5.68
CA ILE A 173 -17.25 4.12 -6.89
C ILE A 173 -16.36 2.93 -6.49
N TYR A 174 -16.53 1.80 -7.16
CA TYR A 174 -15.86 0.55 -6.84
C TYR A 174 -15.75 -0.36 -8.07
N THR A 175 -15.17 -1.53 -7.93
CA THR A 175 -15.01 -2.50 -9.03
C THR A 175 -16.04 -3.62 -8.91
N GLY A 176 -16.74 -3.93 -10.00
CA GLY A 176 -17.73 -5.01 -10.06
C GLY A 176 -19.14 -4.58 -9.71
N ASN A 177 -20.00 -5.54 -9.36
CA ASN A 177 -21.44 -5.33 -9.18
C ASN A 177 -21.87 -5.21 -7.70
N ASN A 178 -20.98 -5.59 -6.76
CA ASN A 178 -21.30 -5.62 -5.33
C ASN A 178 -20.25 -4.87 -4.52
N LEU A 179 -20.68 -3.80 -3.84
CA LEU A 179 -19.81 -2.97 -2.99
C LEU A 179 -19.20 -3.77 -1.83
N GLN A 180 -19.94 -4.71 -1.23
CA GLN A 180 -19.49 -5.48 -0.07
C GLN A 180 -18.41 -6.51 -0.42
N GLU A 181 -18.42 -7.02 -1.66
CA GLU A 181 -17.47 -8.02 -2.15
C GLU A 181 -16.33 -7.42 -2.99
N THR A 182 -16.33 -6.09 -3.16
CA THR A 182 -15.34 -5.41 -4.00
C THR A 182 -13.93 -5.57 -3.43
N ARG A 183 -12.97 -5.69 -4.33
CA ARG A 183 -11.53 -5.70 -4.02
C ARG A 183 -10.83 -4.61 -4.81
N ALA A 184 -9.69 -4.18 -4.31
CA ALA A 184 -8.85 -3.26 -5.08
C ALA A 184 -8.43 -3.93 -6.39
N PRO A 185 -8.69 -3.31 -7.55
CA PRO A 185 -8.27 -3.85 -8.83
C PRO A 185 -6.73 -3.82 -8.95
N VAL A 186 -6.21 -4.44 -10.00
CA VAL A 186 -4.80 -4.31 -10.35
C VAL A 186 -4.45 -2.84 -10.58
N MET A 187 -3.21 -2.48 -10.30
CA MET A 187 -2.75 -1.10 -10.48
C MET A 187 -2.88 -0.66 -11.94
N PRO A 188 -3.58 0.45 -12.22
CA PRO A 188 -3.72 0.98 -13.57
C PRO A 188 -2.37 1.33 -14.20
N LEU A 189 -2.23 1.17 -15.51
CA LEU A 189 -1.00 1.48 -16.24
C LEU A 189 -0.51 2.92 -15.99
N ALA A 190 -1.43 3.87 -15.92
CA ALA A 190 -1.12 5.28 -15.65
C ALA A 190 -0.46 5.48 -14.27
N CYS A 191 -0.69 4.59 -13.32
CA CYS A 191 -0.12 4.69 -11.98
C CYS A 191 1.34 4.25 -11.89
N PHE A 192 1.88 3.57 -12.89
CA PHE A 192 3.30 3.19 -12.90
C PHE A 192 4.21 4.42 -13.02
N LEU A 193 3.83 5.44 -13.76
CA LEU A 193 4.59 6.68 -13.95
C LEU A 193 6.07 6.44 -14.34
N GLY A 194 6.33 5.37 -15.11
CA GLY A 194 7.68 4.95 -15.46
C GLY A 194 8.45 4.23 -14.35
N ASN A 195 7.86 4.01 -13.18
CA ASN A 195 8.46 3.26 -12.08
C ASN A 195 8.28 1.75 -12.23
N ILE A 196 9.11 1.02 -11.50
CA ILE A 196 9.00 -0.41 -11.28
C ILE A 196 8.46 -0.62 -9.85
N TYR A 197 7.51 -1.54 -9.70
CA TYR A 197 6.95 -1.91 -8.39
C TYR A 197 7.32 -3.35 -8.05
N ALA A 198 7.52 -3.65 -6.78
CA ALA A 198 7.66 -5.04 -6.34
C ALA A 198 6.26 -5.66 -6.15
N GLU A 199 6.04 -6.84 -6.75
CA GLU A 199 4.89 -7.69 -6.50
C GLU A 199 5.13 -8.55 -5.26
N CYS A 200 6.29 -9.20 -5.19
CA CYS A 200 6.74 -9.96 -4.03
C CYS A 200 8.28 -10.02 -3.97
N VAL A 201 8.80 -10.30 -2.78
CA VAL A 201 10.23 -10.42 -2.50
C VAL A 201 10.47 -11.70 -1.70
N ASP A 202 11.17 -12.66 -2.28
CA ASP A 202 11.58 -13.88 -1.60
C ASP A 202 13.00 -13.70 -1.04
N VAL A 203 13.20 -13.94 0.23
CA VAL A 203 14.52 -13.95 0.85
C VAL A 203 15.20 -15.28 0.54
N LEU A 204 16.27 -15.21 -0.24
CA LEU A 204 17.14 -16.35 -0.53
C LEU A 204 18.02 -16.60 0.68
N ARG A 205 18.11 -17.85 1.13
CA ARG A 205 18.94 -18.23 2.27
C ARG A 205 19.50 -19.64 2.15
N ASP A 206 20.52 -19.89 2.94
CA ASP A 206 21.02 -21.24 3.25
C ASP A 206 20.73 -21.59 4.74
N ARG A 207 21.35 -22.65 5.24
CA ARG A 207 21.22 -23.06 6.66
C ARG A 207 21.81 -22.04 7.63
N VAL A 208 22.72 -21.20 7.18
CA VAL A 208 23.46 -20.25 8.03
C VAL A 208 22.74 -18.90 8.12
N GLY A 209 22.14 -18.44 7.01
CA GLY A 209 21.47 -17.16 7.00
C GLY A 209 21.06 -16.67 5.59
N PRO A 210 20.63 -15.41 5.48
CA PRO A 210 20.25 -14.81 4.22
C PRO A 210 21.43 -14.72 3.24
N LEU A 211 21.15 -14.98 1.97
CA LEU A 211 22.12 -14.87 0.85
C LEU A 211 21.81 -13.68 -0.05
N GLY A 212 20.54 -13.30 -0.16
CA GLY A 212 20.10 -12.25 -1.05
C GLY A 212 18.58 -12.19 -1.16
N LEU A 213 18.12 -11.48 -2.18
CA LEU A 213 16.71 -11.27 -2.49
C LEU A 213 16.40 -11.73 -3.91
N LYS A 214 15.29 -12.41 -4.09
CA LYS A 214 14.67 -12.63 -5.40
C LYS A 214 13.41 -11.77 -5.47
N LEU A 215 13.38 -10.82 -6.38
CA LEU A 215 12.27 -9.87 -6.53
C LEU A 215 11.49 -10.19 -7.80
N ARG A 216 10.17 -10.26 -7.68
CA ARG A 216 9.26 -10.20 -8.80
C ARG A 216 8.80 -8.75 -8.96
N LEU A 217 9.14 -8.15 -10.10
CA LEU A 217 8.95 -6.74 -10.40
C LEU A 217 7.86 -6.57 -11.44
N LEU A 218 7.03 -5.56 -11.25
CA LEU A 218 6.00 -5.15 -12.21
C LEU A 218 6.40 -3.83 -12.86
N THR A 219 6.29 -3.75 -14.18
CA THR A 219 6.51 -2.55 -14.97
C THR A 219 5.45 -2.41 -16.04
N ALA A 220 5.20 -1.18 -16.46
CA ALA A 220 4.36 -0.88 -17.62
C ALA A 220 5.25 -0.65 -18.84
N GLY A 221 4.94 -1.30 -19.96
CA GLY A 221 5.73 -1.12 -21.19
C GLY A 221 5.12 -1.78 -22.40
N CYS A 222 5.62 -1.37 -23.58
CA CYS A 222 5.31 -1.99 -24.85
C CYS A 222 6.25 -3.18 -25.11
N GLY A 223 5.76 -4.20 -25.86
CA GLY A 223 6.57 -5.34 -26.27
C GLY A 223 7.55 -5.02 -27.39
N PRO A 224 8.60 -5.84 -27.58
CA PRO A 224 9.40 -5.78 -28.77
C PRO A 224 8.57 -6.21 -29.99
N GLY A 225 8.54 -5.36 -31.01
CA GLY A 225 7.86 -5.62 -32.30
C GLY A 225 6.36 -5.42 -32.29
N VAL A 226 5.89 -4.45 -33.05
CA VAL A 226 4.50 -3.97 -33.21
C VAL A 226 4.06 -2.99 -32.12
N MET A 227 3.47 -1.89 -32.52
CA MET A 227 2.78 -0.93 -31.65
C MET A 227 1.57 -1.61 -30.97
N THR A 228 1.87 -2.47 -30.00
CA THR A 228 0.88 -3.10 -29.14
C THR A 228 0.65 -2.20 -27.94
N ASP A 229 -0.59 -2.16 -27.46
CA ASP A 229 -0.97 -1.43 -26.27
C ASP A 229 -0.02 -1.73 -25.09
N ALA A 230 0.32 -0.71 -24.34
CA ALA A 230 1.12 -0.87 -23.15
C ALA A 230 0.46 -1.85 -22.18
N LYS A 231 1.22 -2.80 -21.65
CA LYS A 231 0.74 -3.83 -20.71
C LYS A 231 1.62 -3.88 -19.47
N VAL A 232 1.04 -4.35 -18.37
CA VAL A 232 1.82 -4.70 -17.18
C VAL A 232 2.63 -5.96 -17.48
N ARG A 233 3.93 -5.89 -17.18
CA ARG A 233 4.87 -6.99 -17.35
C ARG A 233 5.52 -7.34 -16.03
N SER A 234 5.79 -8.63 -15.85
CA SER A 234 6.50 -9.16 -14.71
C SER A 234 7.94 -9.50 -15.11
N LEU A 235 8.89 -9.15 -14.26
CA LEU A 235 10.32 -9.43 -14.41
C LEU A 235 10.83 -10.03 -13.11
N GLU A 236 11.66 -11.07 -13.19
CA GLU A 236 12.37 -11.61 -12.02
C GLU A 236 13.81 -11.11 -11.99
N ARG A 237 14.27 -10.68 -10.81
CA ARG A 237 15.64 -10.23 -10.54
C ARG A 237 16.11 -10.76 -9.21
N SER A 238 17.37 -11.14 -9.16
CA SER A 238 18.03 -11.60 -7.93
C SER A 238 19.22 -10.73 -7.61
N ILE A 239 19.37 -10.35 -6.35
CA ILE A 239 20.49 -9.56 -5.83
C ILE A 239 21.01 -10.28 -4.60
N TYR A 240 22.32 -10.33 -4.47
CA TYR A 240 23.02 -11.06 -3.42
C TYR A 240 23.93 -10.16 -2.61
N PHE A 241 24.23 -10.57 -1.38
CA PHE A 241 25.29 -9.92 -0.62
C PHE A 241 26.62 -10.00 -1.38
N GLY A 242 27.32 -8.89 -1.41
CA GLY A 242 28.57 -8.78 -2.16
C GLY A 242 28.42 -8.44 -3.65
N ASP A 243 27.20 -8.33 -4.18
CA ASP A 243 26.98 -7.73 -5.50
C ASP A 243 27.43 -6.27 -5.49
N SER A 244 27.95 -5.77 -6.60
CA SER A 244 28.37 -4.38 -6.73
C SER A 244 27.15 -3.44 -6.88
N CYS A 245 27.36 -2.15 -6.61
CA CYS A 245 26.33 -1.15 -6.88
C CYS A 245 25.93 -1.12 -8.36
N GLN A 246 26.87 -1.44 -9.26
CA GLN A 246 26.62 -1.55 -10.71
C GLN A 246 25.69 -2.72 -11.05
N ASP A 247 25.88 -3.89 -10.40
CA ASP A 247 24.98 -5.04 -10.56
C ASP A 247 23.56 -4.72 -10.11
N VAL A 248 23.43 -4.01 -8.98
CA VAL A 248 22.14 -3.58 -8.45
C VAL A 248 21.46 -2.59 -9.39
N LEU A 249 22.19 -1.60 -9.92
CA LEU A 249 21.66 -0.66 -10.92
C LEU A 249 21.23 -1.38 -12.20
N GLY A 250 21.98 -2.38 -12.63
CA GLY A 250 21.63 -3.20 -13.80
C GLY A 250 20.38 -4.05 -13.58
N ALA A 251 20.15 -4.52 -12.35
CA ALA A 251 19.00 -5.36 -12.01
C ALA A 251 17.72 -4.57 -11.73
N LEU A 252 17.82 -3.47 -10.96
CA LEU A 252 16.68 -2.72 -10.43
C LEU A 252 16.50 -1.33 -11.06
N GLY A 253 17.46 -0.87 -11.83
CA GLY A 253 17.48 0.53 -12.29
C GLY A 253 17.93 1.51 -11.22
N SER A 254 17.75 2.80 -11.48
CA SER A 254 18.15 3.88 -10.57
C SER A 254 17.29 3.88 -9.30
N PRO A 255 17.89 4.09 -8.12
CA PRO A 255 17.15 4.27 -6.89
C PRO A 255 16.39 5.59 -6.90
N HIS A 256 15.33 5.70 -6.11
CA HIS A 256 14.60 6.96 -5.93
C HIS A 256 15.41 8.00 -5.15
N LYS A 257 16.27 7.50 -4.24
CA LYS A 257 17.14 8.34 -3.42
C LYS A 257 18.43 7.60 -3.08
N VAL A 258 19.52 8.35 -3.01
CA VAL A 258 20.78 7.89 -2.42
C VAL A 258 20.94 8.63 -1.09
N PHE A 259 21.11 7.88 -0.01
CA PHE A 259 21.27 8.43 1.33
C PHE A 259 22.60 8.00 1.91
N TYR A 260 23.46 8.96 2.23
CA TYR A 260 24.74 8.72 2.91
C TYR A 260 24.52 8.71 4.42
N LYS A 261 25.05 7.68 5.11
CA LYS A 261 25.05 7.68 6.56
C LYS A 261 25.83 8.90 7.06
N SER A 262 25.20 9.70 7.92
CA SER A 262 25.93 10.77 8.59
C SER A 262 27.00 10.16 9.51
N GLU A 263 28.15 10.81 9.60
CA GLU A 263 29.14 10.46 10.62
C GLU A 263 28.49 10.50 12.01
N ASP A 264 28.95 9.58 12.88
CA ASP A 264 28.51 9.55 14.26
C ASP A 264 28.90 10.90 14.92
N LYS A 265 27.91 11.71 15.25
CA LYS A 265 28.11 13.02 15.91
C LYS A 265 28.62 12.88 17.35
N MET A 266 28.79 11.66 17.86
CA MET A 266 29.23 11.36 19.21
C MET A 266 30.76 11.42 19.39
N LYS A 267 31.49 12.02 18.46
CA LYS A 267 32.97 12.18 18.55
C LYS A 267 33.44 12.88 19.81
N ILE A 268 32.66 13.80 20.35
CA ILE A 268 32.98 14.51 21.61
C ILE A 268 33.01 13.62 22.84
N HIS A 269 32.37 12.47 22.80
CA HIS A 269 32.33 11.50 23.88
C HIS A 269 33.40 10.37 23.75
N SER A 270 34.17 10.41 22.66
CA SER A 270 35.25 9.46 22.43
C SER A 270 36.45 9.80 23.33
N PRO A 271 37.11 8.81 23.94
CA PRO A 271 38.31 9.03 24.80
C PRO A 271 39.48 9.64 24.00
N SER A 272 39.46 9.65 22.69
CA SER A 272 40.51 10.24 21.85
C SER A 272 39.94 10.84 20.55
N PRO A 273 39.14 11.92 20.61
CA PRO A 273 38.51 12.51 19.44
C PRO A 273 39.48 13.01 18.36
N HIS A 274 40.71 13.36 18.76
CA HIS A 274 41.74 13.88 17.84
C HIS A 274 42.49 12.76 17.10
N LYS A 275 42.39 11.50 17.51
CA LYS A 275 43.02 10.37 16.84
C LYS A 275 42.13 9.62 15.88
N GLN A 276 40.84 9.91 15.85
CA GLN A 276 39.95 9.35 14.85
C GLN A 276 40.25 10.03 13.52
N VAL A 277 40.96 9.29 12.65
CA VAL A 277 41.06 9.64 11.24
C VAL A 277 39.65 9.75 10.70
N PRO A 278 39.22 10.89 10.14
CA PRO A 278 37.89 10.94 9.54
C PRO A 278 37.80 9.83 8.51
N SER A 279 36.85 8.89 8.70
CA SER A 279 36.59 7.87 7.68
C SER A 279 36.21 8.62 6.41
N LYS A 280 37.06 8.54 5.40
CA LYS A 280 36.98 9.35 4.20
C LYS A 280 35.67 9.18 3.42
N CYS A 281 34.93 8.11 3.68
CA CYS A 281 33.69 7.81 3.00
C CYS A 281 32.71 7.14 3.97
N ASN A 282 31.46 7.53 3.91
CA ASN A 282 30.39 6.89 4.67
C ASN A 282 29.65 5.86 3.81
N ASP A 283 29.24 4.75 4.43
CA ASP A 283 28.34 3.79 3.79
C ASP A 283 27.09 4.53 3.30
N TYR A 284 26.51 4.07 2.22
CA TYR A 284 25.36 4.73 1.61
C TYR A 284 24.27 3.74 1.24
N PHE A 285 23.02 4.23 1.27
CA PHE A 285 21.83 3.49 0.89
C PHE A 285 21.35 3.88 -0.50
N PHE A 286 20.92 2.88 -1.26
CA PHE A 286 19.99 3.05 -2.35
C PHE A 286 18.57 2.78 -1.82
N ASN A 287 17.72 3.82 -1.83
CA ASN A 287 16.34 3.71 -1.40
C ASN A 287 15.43 3.49 -2.60
N TYR A 288 14.78 2.32 -2.62
CA TYR A 288 13.80 1.94 -3.64
C TYR A 288 12.40 1.98 -3.04
N PHE A 289 11.76 3.15 -3.06
CA PHE A 289 10.48 3.37 -2.38
C PHE A 289 9.36 2.51 -2.96
N THR A 290 9.30 2.34 -4.28
CA THR A 290 8.27 1.51 -4.96
C THR A 290 8.49 0.01 -4.81
N LEU A 291 9.67 -0.41 -4.35
CA LEU A 291 9.98 -1.80 -4.04
C LEU A 291 9.83 -2.11 -2.55
N GLY A 292 9.79 -1.08 -1.70
CA GLY A 292 9.80 -1.24 -0.25
C GLY A 292 11.13 -1.76 0.28
N VAL A 293 12.26 -1.48 -0.40
CA VAL A 293 13.58 -2.04 -0.10
C VAL A 293 14.63 -0.95 -0.07
N ASP A 294 15.48 -0.98 0.95
CA ASP A 294 16.74 -0.24 0.98
C ASP A 294 17.93 -1.18 0.91
N ILE A 295 18.96 -0.77 0.19
CA ILE A 295 20.19 -1.55 0.00
C ILE A 295 21.37 -0.72 0.47
N LEU A 296 22.09 -1.21 1.50
CA LEU A 296 23.29 -0.56 2.02
C LEU A 296 24.53 -1.09 1.32
N PHE A 297 25.35 -0.16 0.87
CA PHE A 297 26.65 -0.42 0.27
C PHE A 297 27.79 0.00 1.18
N ASP A 298 28.84 -0.79 1.16
CA ASP A 298 30.11 -0.43 1.79
C ASP A 298 30.76 0.76 1.04
N SER A 299 31.25 1.72 1.81
CA SER A 299 31.79 2.95 1.24
C SER A 299 33.11 2.79 0.46
N THR A 300 33.84 1.72 0.70
CA THR A 300 35.15 1.45 0.09
C THR A 300 35.08 0.46 -1.05
N THR A 301 34.32 -0.61 -0.84
CA THR A 301 34.19 -1.70 -1.82
C THR A 301 33.03 -1.53 -2.78
N HIS A 302 32.05 -0.69 -2.42
CA HIS A 302 30.78 -0.49 -3.14
C HIS A 302 29.97 -1.78 -3.32
N LEU A 303 30.13 -2.73 -2.37
CA LEU A 303 29.41 -3.99 -2.36
C LEU A 303 28.24 -3.97 -1.39
N VAL A 304 27.22 -4.74 -1.70
CA VAL A 304 26.01 -4.88 -0.85
C VAL A 304 26.37 -5.49 0.50
N LYS A 305 26.04 -4.77 1.59
CA LYS A 305 26.23 -5.18 3.00
C LYS A 305 24.93 -5.59 3.69
N LYS A 306 23.83 -4.92 3.39
CA LYS A 306 22.53 -5.10 4.08
C LYS A 306 21.39 -4.85 3.14
N PHE A 307 20.27 -5.53 3.40
CA PHE A 307 18.96 -5.19 2.86
C PHE A 307 18.04 -4.80 4.01
N VAL A 308 17.18 -3.80 3.78
CA VAL A 308 16.10 -3.43 4.70
C VAL A 308 14.80 -3.54 3.96
N LEU A 309 13.89 -4.38 4.46
CA LEU A 309 12.56 -4.60 3.89
C LEU A 309 11.52 -3.86 4.74
N HIS A 310 10.68 -3.04 4.10
CA HIS A 310 9.70 -2.18 4.78
C HIS A 310 8.28 -2.69 4.57
N THR A 311 7.52 -2.80 5.65
CA THR A 311 6.13 -3.32 5.61
C THR A 311 5.09 -2.23 5.44
N ASN A 312 5.46 -0.98 5.64
CA ASN A 312 4.57 0.18 5.54
C ASN A 312 3.28 0.06 6.36
N TYR A 313 3.37 -0.45 7.60
CA TYR A 313 2.21 -0.44 8.50
C TYR A 313 1.90 0.98 8.98
N PRO A 314 0.61 1.37 9.04
CA PRO A 314 0.22 2.62 9.66
C PRO A 314 0.56 2.60 11.16
N GLY A 315 0.91 3.77 11.71
CA GLY A 315 1.38 3.88 13.09
C GLY A 315 2.89 3.71 13.26
N HIS A 316 3.64 3.50 12.20
CA HIS A 316 5.10 3.56 12.19
C HIS A 316 5.59 4.90 11.62
N TYR A 317 6.73 5.41 12.12
CA TYR A 317 7.25 6.73 11.70
C TYR A 317 7.60 6.81 10.20
N ASN A 318 7.92 5.66 9.56
CA ASN A 318 8.18 5.55 8.12
C ASN A 318 6.92 5.32 7.29
N PHE A 319 5.73 5.34 7.90
CA PHE A 319 4.49 5.13 7.17
C PHE A 319 4.39 6.07 5.98
N ASN A 320 3.97 5.53 4.84
CA ASN A 320 3.79 6.21 3.57
C ASN A 320 5.08 6.65 2.84
N ILE A 321 6.26 6.24 3.29
CA ILE A 321 7.50 6.47 2.55
C ILE A 321 7.71 5.36 1.52
N TYR A 322 7.43 4.11 1.90
CA TYR A 322 7.66 2.92 1.10
C TYR A 322 6.35 2.28 0.65
N HIS A 323 6.38 1.70 -0.55
CA HIS A 323 5.42 0.67 -0.92
C HIS A 323 5.62 -0.55 -0.01
N ARG A 324 4.52 -1.22 0.40
CA ARG A 324 4.64 -2.43 1.24
C ARG A 324 5.45 -3.49 0.50
N CYS A 325 6.57 -3.91 1.10
CA CYS A 325 7.34 -5.04 0.62
C CYS A 325 6.61 -6.33 1.03
N ASP A 326 6.00 -7.03 0.08
CA ASP A 326 5.39 -8.34 0.32
C ASP A 326 6.48 -9.41 0.29
N PHE A 327 7.13 -9.60 1.44
CA PHE A 327 8.25 -10.52 1.55
C PHE A 327 7.83 -11.90 2.07
N LYS A 328 8.63 -12.90 1.71
CA LYS A 328 8.61 -14.24 2.26
C LYS A 328 10.00 -14.60 2.76
N ILE A 329 10.10 -14.95 4.03
CA ILE A 329 11.36 -15.30 4.70
C ILE A 329 11.22 -16.73 5.24
N PRO A 330 11.91 -17.72 4.65
CA PRO A 330 11.93 -19.06 5.22
C PRO A 330 12.78 -19.04 6.50
N LEU A 331 12.22 -19.55 7.59
CA LEU A 331 12.89 -19.74 8.90
C LEU A 331 13.18 -21.22 9.11
N VAL A 332 14.35 -21.52 9.65
CA VAL A 332 14.70 -22.88 10.08
C VAL A 332 14.38 -23.02 11.58
N ILE A 333 13.38 -23.84 11.89
CA ILE A 333 12.98 -24.12 13.27
C ILE A 333 13.51 -25.50 13.67
N LYS A 334 14.29 -25.59 14.75
CA LYS A 334 14.74 -26.84 15.32
C LYS A 334 13.66 -27.36 16.29
N LYS A 335 13.08 -28.49 16.01
CA LYS A 335 12.15 -29.19 16.91
C LYS A 335 12.89 -30.27 17.69
N GLY A 336 13.19 -30.02 18.98
CA GLY A 336 13.78 -31.01 19.88
C GLY A 336 15.30 -31.17 19.80
N ASP A 337 15.86 -32.01 20.69
CA ASP A 337 17.31 -32.27 20.84
C ASP A 337 17.91 -33.16 19.73
N THR A 338 17.10 -33.67 18.82
CA THR A 338 17.56 -34.48 17.69
C THR A 338 17.64 -33.66 16.43
N ASP A 339 18.82 -33.58 15.87
CA ASP A 339 19.25 -32.80 14.68
C ASP A 339 18.47 -33.13 13.37
N SER A 340 17.45 -33.99 13.43
CA SER A 340 16.84 -34.61 12.25
C SER A 340 15.45 -34.09 11.88
N GLN A 341 14.82 -33.22 12.68
CA GLN A 341 13.50 -32.65 12.33
C GLN A 341 13.54 -31.12 12.30
N THR A 342 13.84 -30.58 11.14
CA THR A 342 13.66 -29.15 10.86
C THR A 342 12.30 -28.96 10.20
N GLU A 343 11.44 -28.16 10.78
CA GLU A 343 10.24 -27.65 10.12
C GLU A 343 10.58 -26.32 9.44
N ASP A 344 10.27 -26.20 8.17
CA ASP A 344 10.39 -24.95 7.44
C ASP A 344 9.14 -24.10 7.71
N CYS A 345 9.31 -22.98 8.41
CA CYS A 345 8.26 -21.98 8.59
C CYS A 345 8.55 -20.79 7.69
N THR A 346 7.55 -20.31 6.97
CA THR A 346 7.68 -19.11 6.16
C THR A 346 7.05 -17.92 6.88
N LEU A 347 7.88 -16.94 7.21
CA LEU A 347 7.46 -15.66 7.74
C LEU A 347 7.13 -14.73 6.57
N THR A 348 5.99 -14.05 6.67
CA THR A 348 5.52 -13.09 5.68
C THR A 348 5.39 -11.69 6.26
N THR A 349 5.19 -10.71 5.41
CA THR A 349 4.88 -9.32 5.79
C THR A 349 3.68 -9.22 6.74
N TYR A 350 2.77 -10.20 6.70
CA TYR A 350 1.53 -10.22 7.48
C TYR A 350 1.64 -11.01 8.79
N SER A 351 2.79 -11.66 9.04
CA SER A 351 3.02 -12.44 10.26
C SER A 351 3.16 -11.54 11.48
N LYS A 352 2.64 -11.98 12.63
CA LYS A 352 2.83 -11.32 13.92
C LYS A 352 4.00 -11.91 14.67
N TRP A 353 4.72 -11.07 15.39
CA TRP A 353 5.93 -11.48 16.11
C TRP A 353 5.66 -12.46 17.26
N ASP A 354 4.56 -12.31 17.99
CA ASP A 354 4.13 -13.23 19.04
C ASP A 354 3.97 -14.67 18.51
N GLN A 355 3.36 -14.84 17.34
CA GLN A 355 3.22 -16.15 16.69
C GLN A 355 4.57 -16.78 16.34
N ILE A 356 5.54 -15.97 15.94
CA ILE A 356 6.89 -16.44 15.63
C ILE A 356 7.61 -16.88 16.92
N GLN A 357 7.45 -16.13 18.01
CA GLN A 357 8.01 -16.49 19.30
C GLN A 357 7.47 -17.82 19.83
N GLU A 358 6.18 -18.06 19.69
CA GLU A 358 5.54 -19.34 20.04
C GLU A 358 6.10 -20.51 19.22
N LEU A 359 6.29 -20.32 17.91
CA LEU A 359 6.84 -21.35 17.03
C LEU A 359 8.31 -21.69 17.35
N LEU A 360 9.10 -20.69 17.77
CA LEU A 360 10.51 -20.89 18.10
C LEU A 360 10.71 -21.65 19.42
N GLY A 361 9.73 -21.62 20.33
CA GLY A 361 9.73 -22.41 21.58
C GLY A 361 10.85 -22.09 22.58
N HIS A 362 11.67 -21.06 22.32
CA HIS A 362 12.79 -20.65 23.17
C HIS A 362 12.56 -19.25 23.73
N PRO A 363 13.01 -18.94 24.96
CA PRO A 363 13.05 -17.57 25.42
C PRO A 363 14.03 -16.80 24.52
N MET A 364 13.53 -15.85 23.77
CA MET A 364 14.37 -14.98 22.95
C MET A 364 15.14 -14.01 23.82
N GLU A 365 16.29 -13.54 23.32
CA GLU A 365 17.03 -12.46 23.95
C GLU A 365 16.13 -11.21 24.10
N LYS A 366 16.39 -10.42 25.13
CA LYS A 366 15.64 -9.17 25.35
C LYS A 366 15.80 -8.25 24.15
N PRO A 367 14.70 -7.67 23.63
CA PRO A 367 14.78 -6.78 22.49
C PRO A 367 15.50 -5.48 22.82
N VAL A 368 16.13 -4.90 21.82
CA VAL A 368 16.62 -3.53 21.88
C VAL A 368 15.46 -2.59 21.61
N VAL A 369 15.19 -1.70 22.56
CA VAL A 369 14.12 -0.71 22.42
C VAL A 369 14.63 0.48 21.62
N LEU A 370 13.98 0.79 20.51
CA LEU A 370 14.28 1.98 19.71
C LEU A 370 13.34 3.12 20.11
N HIS A 371 13.92 4.13 20.75
CA HIS A 371 13.27 5.39 21.02
C HIS A 371 13.68 6.40 19.93
N ARG A 372 12.77 6.75 19.06
CA ARG A 372 13.02 7.77 18.03
C ARG A 372 12.46 9.10 18.49
N SER A 373 13.24 9.86 19.27
CA SER A 373 12.90 11.23 19.62
C SER A 373 13.57 12.18 18.62
N SER A 374 12.77 12.94 17.91
CA SER A 374 13.24 14.06 17.09
C SER A 374 13.27 15.32 17.94
N SER A 375 14.37 15.59 18.67
CA SER A 375 14.62 16.74 19.55
C SER A 375 13.96 16.68 20.95
N ALA A 376 14.58 17.39 21.89
CA ALA A 376 14.33 17.36 23.34
C ALA A 376 12.88 17.71 23.80
N ASN A 377 12.01 18.16 22.89
CA ASN A 377 10.65 18.61 23.21
C ASN A 377 9.51 17.89 22.45
N ASN A 378 9.80 16.91 21.58
CA ASN A 378 8.76 16.19 20.86
C ASN A 378 8.74 14.71 21.31
N THR A 379 7.72 14.35 22.06
CA THR A 379 7.35 12.95 22.24
C THR A 379 7.04 12.34 20.91
N ASN A 380 7.71 11.23 20.55
CA ASN A 380 7.37 10.48 19.34
C ASN A 380 5.91 10.00 19.43
N PRO A 381 5.01 10.48 18.56
CA PRO A 381 3.59 10.11 18.65
C PRO A 381 3.34 8.63 18.32
N PHE A 382 4.30 7.96 17.67
CA PHE A 382 4.18 6.56 17.26
C PHE A 382 4.71 5.57 18.31
N GLY A 383 5.27 6.06 19.41
CA GLY A 383 5.84 5.20 20.45
C GLY A 383 7.18 4.56 20.07
N SER A 384 7.63 3.63 20.92
CA SER A 384 8.86 2.87 20.73
C SER A 384 8.60 1.60 19.94
N THR A 385 9.61 1.15 19.19
CA THR A 385 9.64 -0.15 18.55
C THR A 385 10.67 -1.06 19.20
N PHE A 386 10.55 -2.36 18.97
CA PHE A 386 11.39 -3.38 19.58
C PHE A 386 12.18 -4.12 18.49
N CYS A 387 13.50 -4.20 18.61
CA CYS A 387 14.35 -4.91 17.68
C CYS A 387 14.77 -6.27 18.24
N PHE A 388 14.41 -7.33 17.53
CA PHE A 388 14.76 -8.71 17.84
C PHE A 388 15.76 -9.25 16.81
N GLY A 389 16.84 -9.86 17.28
CA GLY A 389 17.81 -10.56 16.43
C GLY A 389 17.41 -12.03 16.25
N LEU A 390 17.39 -12.52 15.02
CA LEU A 390 17.14 -13.92 14.69
C LEU A 390 17.82 -14.31 13.38
N GLN A 391 18.66 -15.35 13.39
CA GLN A 391 19.24 -15.97 12.20
C GLN A 391 19.88 -14.96 11.21
N ARG A 392 20.71 -14.04 11.71
CA ARG A 392 21.35 -12.94 10.97
C ARG A 392 20.35 -11.93 10.37
N MET A 393 19.19 -11.80 10.99
CA MET A 393 18.19 -10.80 10.66
C MET A 393 17.83 -10.01 11.91
N ILE A 394 17.44 -8.75 11.73
CA ILE A 394 16.89 -7.91 12.80
C ILE A 394 15.47 -7.53 12.39
N PHE A 395 14.52 -7.89 13.26
CA PHE A 395 13.11 -7.58 13.10
C PHE A 395 12.76 -6.38 13.97
N GLU A 396 12.33 -5.29 13.35
CA GLU A 396 11.75 -4.16 14.05
C GLU A 396 10.26 -4.42 14.22
N VAL A 397 9.80 -4.55 15.46
CA VAL A 397 8.43 -4.94 15.81
C VAL A 397 7.73 -3.77 16.49
N MET A 398 6.52 -3.48 16.08
CA MET A 398 5.65 -2.47 16.66
C MET A 398 4.97 -2.99 17.93
N GLN A 399 4.36 -2.10 18.71
CA GLN A 399 3.66 -2.47 19.96
C GLN A 399 2.48 -3.43 19.73
N ASN A 400 1.90 -3.44 18.52
CA ASN A 400 0.82 -4.33 18.12
C ASN A 400 1.31 -5.69 17.58
N ASN A 401 2.59 -6.03 17.77
CA ASN A 401 3.26 -7.24 17.28
C ASN A 401 3.41 -7.35 15.75
N HIS A 402 3.05 -6.33 14.98
CA HIS A 402 3.34 -6.31 13.55
C HIS A 402 4.80 -5.91 13.30
N ILE A 403 5.40 -6.55 12.29
CA ILE A 403 6.79 -6.27 11.89
C ILE A 403 6.81 -5.01 11.04
N ALA A 404 7.53 -3.98 11.50
CA ALA A 404 7.66 -2.71 10.78
C ALA A 404 8.73 -2.78 9.69
N SER A 405 9.84 -3.46 9.97
CA SER A 405 10.93 -3.66 9.01
C SER A 405 11.76 -4.90 9.34
N VAL A 406 12.45 -5.42 8.35
CA VAL A 406 13.41 -6.51 8.52
C VAL A 406 14.73 -6.10 7.91
N THR A 407 15.80 -6.14 8.71
CA THR A 407 17.16 -5.90 8.23
C THR A 407 17.87 -7.25 8.09
N LEU A 408 18.37 -7.52 6.89
CA LEU A 408 19.09 -8.75 6.56
C LEU A 408 20.59 -8.49 6.50
N TYR A 409 21.36 -9.39 7.08
CA TYR A 409 22.81 -9.40 7.07
C TYR A 409 23.32 -10.69 6.43
N GLY A 410 24.31 -10.60 5.57
CA GLY A 410 24.92 -11.76 4.94
C GLY A 410 26.40 -11.56 4.69
N ALA A 411 27.11 -12.67 4.46
CA ALA A 411 28.48 -12.65 3.97
C ALA A 411 28.47 -12.53 2.42
N PRO A 412 29.45 -11.84 1.83
CA PRO A 412 29.66 -11.89 0.38
C PRO A 412 29.81 -13.33 -0.08
N ARG A 413 29.30 -13.65 -1.27
CA ARG A 413 29.51 -14.97 -1.88
C ARG A 413 30.99 -15.24 -2.04
N THR A 414 31.39 -16.42 -1.65
CA THR A 414 32.71 -16.95 -2.05
C THR A 414 32.63 -17.39 -3.51
N THR A 415 33.70 -17.17 -4.26
CA THR A 415 33.83 -17.41 -5.69
C THR A 415 33.49 -18.83 -6.17
N SER A 416 33.26 -19.78 -5.25
CA SER A 416 32.85 -21.15 -5.53
C SER A 416 31.35 -21.37 -5.76
N GLN A 417 30.51 -20.36 -5.51
CA GLN A 417 29.05 -20.42 -5.72
C GLN A 417 28.71 -19.63 -7.00
N ALA A 418 28.91 -20.25 -8.16
CA ALA A 418 28.53 -19.67 -9.44
C ALA A 418 27.06 -19.25 -9.47
N ARG A 419 26.75 -18.11 -10.10
CA ARG A 419 25.37 -17.71 -10.44
C ARG A 419 24.71 -18.90 -11.13
N PRO A 420 23.51 -19.34 -10.72
CA PRO A 420 22.73 -20.22 -11.58
C PRO A 420 22.46 -19.43 -12.87
N GLU A 421 22.90 -19.96 -13.98
CA GLU A 421 22.65 -19.38 -15.30
C GLU A 421 21.15 -19.18 -15.44
N SER A 422 20.74 -17.94 -15.74
CA SER A 422 19.37 -17.62 -16.10
C SER A 422 19.05 -18.44 -17.36
N SER A 423 18.28 -19.50 -17.21
CA SER A 423 17.70 -20.21 -18.35
C SER A 423 16.84 -19.20 -19.12
N SER A 424 17.40 -18.68 -20.21
CA SER A 424 16.66 -17.98 -21.25
C SER A 424 15.73 -19.00 -21.89
N SER A 425 14.51 -19.12 -21.40
CA SER A 425 13.43 -19.77 -22.14
C SER A 425 13.02 -18.84 -23.26
N SER A 426 13.61 -19.06 -24.43
CA SER A 426 13.03 -18.66 -25.71
C SER A 426 11.75 -19.46 -25.93
N HIS A 427 10.60 -18.79 -25.85
CA HIS A 427 9.43 -19.02 -26.72
C HIS A 427 8.46 -17.84 -26.58
#